data_9027f255f08abb439c538401331a4b00
#
_entry.id   9027f255f08abb439c538401331a4b00
#
_cell.length_a   1.000
_cell.length_b   1.000
_cell.length_c   1.000
_cell.angle_alpha   90.00
_cell.angle_beta   90.00
_cell.angle_gamma   90.00
#
_symmetry.space_group_name_H-M   'P 1'
#
loop_
_entity.id
_entity.type
_entity.pdbx_description
1 polymer ?
#
loop_
_entity_poly.entity_id
_entity_poly.type
_entity_poly.pdbx_seq_one_letter_code
_entity_poly.pdbx_strand_id
1 'polypeptide(L)' 'MVDVVRVMEALAEQGVTVLFKADAERMRDGVRPWTFVASGAPFHQNLLVRTDAASVEACLEICLPQLRERGLVVPG' A
#
# COMPACT_ATOMS: atom_id res chain seq x y z
N MET A 1 -5.49 3.81 14.92
CA MET A 1 -5.16 4.36 13.59
C MET A 1 -3.82 3.79 13.12
N VAL A 2 -3.74 3.35 11.87
CA VAL A 2 -2.51 2.83 11.31
C VAL A 2 -1.58 3.99 10.93
N ASP A 3 -0.32 3.91 11.33
CA ASP A 3 0.69 4.88 10.94
C ASP A 3 1.22 4.49 9.53
N VAL A 4 0.77 5.23 8.53
CA VAL A 4 1.11 4.97 7.12
C VAL A 4 2.63 5.07 6.88
N VAL A 5 3.27 6.05 7.47
CA VAL A 5 4.72 6.23 7.31
C VAL A 5 5.47 5.02 7.86
N ARG A 6 5.06 4.54 9.02
CA ARG A 6 5.68 3.36 9.63
C ARG A 6 5.47 2.11 8.78
N VAL A 7 4.28 1.94 8.20
CA VAL A 7 4.01 0.84 7.27
C VAL A 7 4.94 0.91 6.07
N MET A 8 5.07 2.10 5.48
CA MET A 8 5.93 2.30 4.31
C MET A 8 7.39 2.02 4.62
N GLU A 9 7.88 2.51 5.76
CA GLU A 9 9.25 2.28 6.18
C GLU A 9 9.53 0.80 6.43
N ALA A 10 8.61 0.11 7.12
CA ALA A 10 8.75 -1.31 7.39
C ALA A 10 8.82 -2.14 6.10
N LEU A 11 8.01 -1.81 5.12
CA LEU A 11 8.03 -2.49 3.82
C LEU A 11 9.31 -2.18 3.06
N ALA A 12 9.77 -0.93 3.08
CA ALA A 12 11.01 -0.53 2.41
C ALA A 12 12.21 -1.27 2.99
N GLU A 13 12.25 -1.47 4.30
CA GLU A 13 13.30 -2.24 4.97
C GLU A 13 13.34 -3.70 4.49
N GLN A 14 12.22 -4.22 4.01
CA GLN A 14 12.11 -5.58 3.50
C GLN A 14 12.31 -5.67 1.99
N GLY A 15 12.73 -4.59 1.33
CA GLY A 15 13.00 -4.58 -0.11
C GLY A 15 11.79 -4.22 -0.98
N VAL A 16 10.73 -3.68 -0.37
CA VAL A 16 9.52 -3.28 -1.10
C VAL A 16 9.49 -1.77 -1.27
N THR A 17 9.33 -1.30 -2.50
CA THR A 17 9.11 0.11 -2.78
C THR A 17 7.63 0.43 -2.68
N VAL A 18 7.28 1.44 -1.90
CA VAL A 18 5.89 1.80 -1.64
C VAL A 18 5.62 3.22 -2.14
N LEU A 19 4.53 3.36 -2.89
CA LEU A 19 4.04 4.66 -3.33
C LEU A 19 2.59 4.81 -2.85
N PHE A 20 2.30 5.94 -2.22
CA PHE A 20 0.94 6.29 -1.82
C PHE A 20 0.62 7.67 -2.38
N LYS A 21 -0.47 7.80 -3.12
CA LYS A 21 -0.83 9.08 -3.73
C LYS A 21 -2.33 9.35 -3.66
N ALA A 22 -2.67 10.63 -3.72
CA ALA A 22 -4.05 11.10 -3.90
C ALA A 22 -4.15 11.77 -5.26
N ASP A 23 -5.18 11.41 -6.02
CA ASP A 23 -5.41 11.95 -7.36
C ASP A 23 -6.44 13.08 -7.31
N ALA A 24 -6.04 14.28 -7.75
CA ALA A 24 -6.87 15.47 -7.65
C ALA A 24 -8.16 15.38 -8.48
N GLU A 25 -8.09 14.82 -9.68
CA GLU A 25 -9.27 14.67 -10.53
C GLU A 25 -10.27 13.67 -9.94
N ARG A 26 -9.77 12.53 -9.48
CA ARG A 26 -10.62 11.52 -8.85
C ARG A 26 -11.23 12.01 -7.55
N MET A 27 -10.48 12.82 -6.78
CA MET A 27 -11.00 13.44 -5.56
C MET A 27 -12.19 14.36 -5.88
N ARG A 28 -12.05 15.19 -6.91
CA ARG A 28 -13.10 16.11 -7.35
C ARG A 28 -14.32 15.35 -7.85
N ASP A 29 -14.12 14.25 -8.57
CA ASP A 29 -15.21 13.47 -9.16
C ASP A 29 -15.83 12.45 -8.20
N GLY A 30 -15.31 12.36 -6.97
CA GLY A 30 -15.81 11.43 -5.97
C GLY A 30 -15.50 9.97 -6.25
N VAL A 31 -14.44 9.70 -7.04
CA VAL A 31 -14.05 8.35 -7.45
C VAL A 31 -12.72 8.00 -6.78
N ARG A 32 -12.70 7.01 -5.93
CA ARG A 32 -11.52 6.41 -5.26
C ARG A 32 -10.21 7.16 -5.50
N PRO A 33 -9.95 8.29 -4.81
CA PRO A 33 -8.80 9.15 -5.11
C PRO A 33 -7.46 8.62 -4.62
N TRP A 34 -7.48 7.69 -3.66
CA TRP A 34 -6.25 7.18 -3.06
C TRP A 34 -5.77 5.93 -3.77
N THR A 35 -4.46 5.90 -4.07
CA THR A 35 -3.81 4.74 -4.69
C THR A 35 -2.61 4.34 -3.86
N PHE A 36 -2.54 3.06 -3.52
CA PHE A 36 -1.39 2.43 -2.88
C PHE A 36 -0.76 1.46 -3.87
N VAL A 37 0.56 1.56 -4.03
CA VAL A 37 1.32 0.62 -4.87
C VAL A 37 2.52 0.12 -4.08
N ALA A 38 2.66 -1.20 -3.99
CA ALA A 38 3.84 -1.83 -3.42
C ALA A 38 4.46 -2.71 -4.49
N SER A 39 5.74 -2.52 -4.75
CA SER A 39 6.45 -3.26 -5.80
C SER A 39 7.87 -3.62 -5.35
N GLY A 40 8.41 -4.69 -5.91
CA GLY A 40 9.76 -5.12 -5.60
C GLY A 40 9.94 -6.61 -5.82
N ALA A 41 11.06 -7.13 -5.33
CA ALA A 41 11.37 -8.55 -5.41
C ALA A 41 11.86 -9.09 -4.05
N PRO A 42 11.08 -8.91 -2.97
CA PRO A 42 11.48 -9.43 -1.66
C PRO A 42 11.42 -10.96 -1.68
N PHE A 43 12.33 -11.58 -0.95
CA PHE A 43 12.38 -13.05 -0.84
C PHE A 43 12.44 -13.77 -2.19
N HIS A 44 13.09 -13.14 -3.19
CA HIS A 44 13.24 -13.68 -4.55
C HIS A 44 11.93 -13.82 -5.33
N GLN A 45 10.91 -13.06 -4.93
CA GLN A 45 9.61 -13.05 -5.61
C GLN A 45 9.32 -11.66 -6.16
N ASN A 46 8.75 -11.61 -7.35
CA ASN A 46 8.22 -10.34 -7.88
C ASN A 46 6.93 -10.00 -7.16
N LEU A 47 6.90 -8.81 -6.60
CA LEU A 47 5.73 -8.30 -5.88
C LEU A 47 5.14 -7.12 -6.63
N LEU A 48 3.83 -7.14 -6.84
CA LEU A 48 3.08 -5.98 -7.27
C LEU A 48 1.70 -6.05 -6.63
N VAL A 49 1.44 -5.10 -5.73
CA VAL A 49 0.13 -4.94 -5.11
C VAL A 49 -0.32 -3.51 -5.36
N ARG A 50 -1.50 -3.34 -5.94
CA ARG A 50 -2.07 -2.03 -6.20
C ARG A 50 -3.50 -1.98 -5.70
N THR A 51 -3.85 -0.88 -5.02
CA THR A 51 -5.19 -0.67 -4.50
C THR A 51 -5.61 0.76 -4.69
N ASP A 52 -6.80 0.97 -5.23
CA ASP A 52 -7.45 2.27 -5.32
C ASP A 52 -8.64 2.27 -4.37
N ALA A 53 -8.78 3.30 -3.54
CA ALA A 53 -9.85 3.34 -2.55
C ALA A 53 -10.23 4.77 -2.19
N ALA A 54 -11.33 4.90 -1.43
CA ALA A 54 -11.87 6.19 -1.04
C ALA A 54 -11.06 6.87 0.07
N SER A 55 -10.30 6.11 0.83
CA SER A 55 -9.49 6.63 1.94
C SER A 55 -8.19 5.83 2.10
N VAL A 56 -7.25 6.40 2.85
CA VAL A 56 -6.00 5.72 3.20
C VAL A 56 -6.29 4.43 3.95
N GLU A 57 -7.18 4.48 4.94
CA GLU A 57 -7.55 3.32 5.75
C GLU A 57 -8.14 2.20 4.88
N ALA A 58 -9.00 2.56 3.93
CA ALA A 58 -9.61 1.57 3.03
C ALA A 58 -8.56 0.90 2.14
N CYS A 59 -7.58 1.66 1.64
CA CYS A 59 -6.46 1.09 0.89
C CYS A 59 -5.70 0.07 1.74
N LEU A 60 -5.37 0.43 2.97
CA LEU A 60 -4.61 -0.44 3.86
C LEU A 60 -5.38 -1.70 4.24
N GLU A 61 -6.68 -1.58 4.49
CA GLU A 61 -7.53 -2.75 4.79
C GLU A 61 -7.50 -3.79 3.68
N ILE A 62 -7.37 -3.33 2.43
CA ILE A 62 -7.33 -4.24 1.27
C ILE A 62 -5.92 -4.78 1.04
N CYS A 63 -4.90 -3.92 1.06
CA CYS A 63 -3.56 -4.33 0.66
C CYS A 63 -2.74 -5.01 1.75
N LEU A 64 -2.90 -4.65 3.02
CA LEU A 64 -2.09 -5.26 4.09
C LEU A 64 -2.26 -6.78 4.20
N PRO A 65 -3.47 -7.35 4.13
CA PRO A 65 -3.61 -8.81 4.12
C PRO A 65 -2.88 -9.48 2.96
N GLN A 66 -2.90 -8.86 1.78
CA GLN A 66 -2.21 -9.40 0.61
C GLN A 66 -0.69 -9.41 0.81
N LEU A 67 -0.16 -8.35 1.42
CA LEU A 67 1.27 -8.27 1.73
C LEU A 67 1.68 -9.30 2.76
N ARG A 68 0.86 -9.51 3.78
CA ARG A 68 1.10 -10.53 4.80
C ARG A 68 1.09 -11.94 4.23
N GLU A 69 0.20 -12.22 3.28
CA GLU A 69 0.15 -13.50 2.57
C GLU A 69 1.43 -13.78 1.80
N ARG A 70 2.14 -12.74 1.41
CA ARG A 70 3.42 -12.85 0.72
C ARG A 70 4.62 -12.95 1.67
N GLY A 71 4.38 -13.06 2.96
CA GLY A 71 5.41 -13.22 3.96
C GLY A 71 6.01 -11.93 4.48
N LEU A 72 5.43 -10.79 4.12
CA LEU A 72 5.92 -9.50 4.60
C LEU A 72 5.39 -9.20 6.00
N VAL A 73 6.23 -8.59 6.83
CA VAL A 73 5.85 -8.16 8.17
C VAL A 73 5.37 -6.71 8.09
N VAL A 74 4.13 -6.48 8.49
CA VAL A 74 3.51 -5.16 8.39
C VAL A 74 2.94 -4.76 9.74
N PRO A 75 3.31 -3.57 10.28
CA PRO A 75 2.72 -3.07 11.53
C PRO A 75 1.27 -2.67 11.33
N GLY A 76 0.51 -2.77 12.38
CA GLY A 76 -0.92 -2.44 12.38
C GLY A 76 -1.78 -3.64 12.71
#